data_c527790a213d0a21358690f013817e8e
#
_entry.id   c527790a213d0a21358690f013817e8e
#
_cell.length_a   1.000
_cell.length_b   1.000
_cell.length_c   1.000
_cell.angle_alpha   90.00
_cell.angle_beta   90.00
_cell.angle_gamma   90.00
#
_symmetry.space_group_name_H-M   'P 1'
#
loop_
_entity.id
_entity.type
_entity.pdbx_description
1 polymer ?
#
loop_
_entity_poly.entity_id
_entity_poly.type
_entity_poly.pdbx_seq_one_letter_code
_entity_poly.pdbx_strand_id
1 'polypeptide(L)'
;MYSVLLIILLISIFSWHIVKLSYKGRIRWLVLIFCLLITARCLLKWETWLDLPSYADAFYILAKGTWSDFSRYGWSIEGLKAEPFWMIYNWVIASIIPNFPTLLLVTAFLTFMGYYVCIKEWINDRFWIYCVLLILIGSYSQSFYVLRQHLAIGLVLWSFSYMLKKNYVKMIVFFLLAFGFHQTAVFVAPVYFLYIFVKKSVIMFVCLGIYAVVLIYIIQIMPTIVGYYFIGLDSYAELNDEGDAVNIKMTLLQMALLLWRYLIMKKKCWNVDINRFLTLLMIIGVINSVAGTGTTTYMSRLNMYYSELSFLYVPNTLLYIKSYKLRTLFGVAYFLLMGYFTFMSLWNIPQGQNLFIG
;
A
#
# COMPACT_ATOMS: atom_id res chain seq x y z
N MET A 1 3.80 -18.07 -13.53
CA MET A 1 3.02 -17.19 -12.64
C MET A 1 2.39 -16.02 -13.38
N TYR A 2 3.14 -15.22 -14.15
CA TYR A 2 2.58 -14.09 -14.92
C TYR A 2 1.55 -14.51 -15.95
N SER A 3 1.68 -15.68 -16.57
CA SER A 3 0.65 -16.24 -17.45
C SER A 3 -0.67 -16.48 -16.72
N VAL A 4 -0.63 -16.95 -15.48
CA VAL A 4 -1.84 -17.14 -14.65
C VAL A 4 -2.45 -15.79 -14.28
N LEU A 5 -1.62 -14.81 -13.88
CA LEU A 5 -2.07 -13.45 -13.60
C LEU A 5 -2.63 -12.78 -14.85
N LEU A 6 -2.01 -12.98 -16.01
CA LEU A 6 -2.51 -12.50 -17.28
C LEU A 6 -3.86 -13.13 -17.64
N ILE A 7 -4.04 -14.42 -17.42
CA ILE A 7 -5.31 -15.12 -17.63
C ILE A 7 -6.38 -14.58 -16.69
N ILE A 8 -6.08 -14.39 -15.40
CA ILE A 8 -7.00 -13.79 -14.44
C ILE A 8 -7.36 -12.37 -14.88
N LEU A 9 -6.37 -11.59 -15.35
CA LEU A 9 -6.55 -10.26 -15.90
C LEU A 9 -7.50 -10.26 -17.10
N LEU A 10 -7.27 -11.14 -18.07
CA LEU A 10 -8.10 -11.26 -19.27
C LEU A 10 -9.52 -11.70 -18.91
N ILE A 11 -9.69 -12.71 -18.06
CA ILE A 11 -10.99 -13.15 -17.56
C ILE A 11 -11.70 -11.99 -16.84
N SER A 12 -10.98 -11.20 -16.05
CA SER A 12 -11.54 -10.05 -15.35
C SER A 12 -11.97 -8.93 -16.31
N ILE A 13 -11.18 -8.63 -17.34
CA ILE A 13 -11.53 -7.64 -18.38
C ILE A 13 -12.77 -8.11 -19.17
N PHE A 14 -12.82 -9.37 -19.58
CA PHE A 14 -13.98 -9.92 -20.27
C PHE A 14 -15.23 -9.94 -19.40
N SER A 15 -15.11 -10.32 -18.12
CA SER A 15 -16.25 -10.35 -17.20
C SER A 15 -16.77 -8.96 -16.87
N TRP A 16 -15.96 -7.91 -16.93
CA TRP A 16 -16.40 -6.53 -16.71
C TRP A 16 -17.47 -6.07 -17.72
N HIS A 17 -17.37 -6.50 -18.98
CA HIS A 17 -18.33 -6.13 -20.01
C HIS A 17 -19.59 -7.00 -20.04
N ILE A 18 -19.54 -8.21 -19.48
CA ILE A 18 -20.57 -9.23 -19.74
C ILE A 18 -21.53 -9.45 -18.57
N VAL A 19 -21.17 -9.17 -17.32
CA VAL A 19 -21.94 -9.64 -16.17
C VAL A 19 -22.35 -8.54 -15.20
N LYS A 20 -23.64 -8.19 -15.20
CA LYS A 20 -24.27 -7.52 -14.05
C LYS A 20 -24.41 -8.54 -12.92
N LEU A 21 -23.39 -8.68 -12.10
CA LEU A 21 -23.45 -9.55 -10.95
C LEU A 21 -24.33 -8.94 -9.84
N SER A 22 -25.15 -9.79 -9.21
CA SER A 22 -25.80 -9.45 -7.95
C SER A 22 -24.74 -9.17 -6.89
N TYR A 23 -25.12 -8.46 -5.82
CA TYR A 23 -24.20 -8.20 -4.69
C TYR A 23 -23.54 -9.49 -4.15
N LYS A 24 -24.36 -10.57 -3.95
CA LYS A 24 -23.84 -11.87 -3.49
C LYS A 24 -22.85 -12.49 -4.49
N GLY A 25 -23.15 -12.40 -5.79
CA GLY A 25 -22.25 -12.88 -6.84
C GLY A 25 -20.91 -12.14 -6.83
N ARG A 26 -20.96 -10.80 -6.73
CA ARG A 26 -19.76 -9.97 -6.61
C ARG A 26 -18.86 -10.38 -5.42
N ILE A 27 -19.46 -10.56 -4.23
CA ILE A 27 -18.71 -10.97 -3.05
C ILE A 27 -18.06 -12.35 -3.24
N ARG A 28 -18.75 -13.32 -3.83
CA ARG A 28 -18.17 -14.65 -4.12
C ARG A 28 -16.97 -14.55 -5.05
N TRP A 29 -17.05 -13.75 -6.11
CA TRP A 29 -15.93 -13.54 -7.03
C TRP A 29 -14.76 -12.81 -6.38
N LEU A 30 -15.03 -11.78 -5.57
CA LEU A 30 -13.99 -11.10 -4.81
C LEU A 30 -13.27 -12.08 -3.89
N VAL A 31 -13.99 -12.89 -3.12
CA VAL A 31 -13.38 -13.90 -2.23
C VAL A 31 -12.52 -14.86 -3.04
N LEU A 32 -13.03 -15.40 -4.15
CA LEU A 32 -12.29 -16.32 -4.99
C LEU A 32 -10.98 -15.70 -5.52
N ILE A 33 -11.06 -14.48 -6.07
CA ILE A 33 -9.89 -13.79 -6.62
C ILE A 33 -8.86 -13.53 -5.52
N PHE A 34 -9.28 -13.02 -4.36
CA PHE A 34 -8.35 -12.78 -3.26
C PHE A 34 -7.76 -14.07 -2.71
N CYS A 35 -8.51 -15.16 -2.62
CA CYS A 35 -7.96 -16.47 -2.27
C CYS A 35 -6.89 -16.92 -3.28
N LEU A 36 -7.14 -16.74 -4.59
CA LEU A 36 -6.15 -17.07 -5.63
C LEU A 36 -4.88 -16.20 -5.51
N LEU A 37 -5.03 -14.90 -5.27
CA LEU A 37 -3.88 -13.99 -5.10
C LEU A 37 -3.05 -14.36 -3.86
N ILE A 38 -3.71 -14.65 -2.75
CA ILE A 38 -3.06 -15.06 -1.50
C ILE A 38 -2.32 -16.39 -1.70
N THR A 39 -2.98 -17.39 -2.33
CA THR A 39 -2.38 -18.69 -2.58
C THR A 39 -1.22 -18.60 -3.57
N ALA A 40 -1.36 -17.80 -4.65
CA ALA A 40 -0.28 -17.61 -5.62
C ALA A 40 0.99 -17.02 -4.99
N ARG A 41 0.84 -16.31 -3.87
CA ARG A 41 1.96 -15.78 -3.09
C ARG A 41 2.89 -16.87 -2.54
N CYS A 42 2.34 -18.00 -2.13
CA CYS A 42 3.12 -19.12 -1.58
C CYS A 42 3.84 -19.94 -2.63
N LEU A 43 3.41 -19.81 -3.88
CA LEU A 43 3.98 -20.55 -5.02
C LEU A 43 5.16 -19.82 -5.67
N LEU A 44 5.56 -18.67 -5.12
CA LEU A 44 6.71 -17.90 -5.61
C LEU A 44 8.01 -18.60 -5.25
N LYS A 45 8.93 -18.59 -6.21
CA LYS A 45 10.34 -18.93 -5.96
C LYS A 45 10.96 -17.75 -5.19
N TRP A 46 10.79 -17.72 -3.88
CA TRP A 46 11.23 -16.64 -3.01
C TRP A 46 12.75 -16.48 -2.99
N GLU A 47 13.50 -17.54 -3.30
CA GLU A 47 14.96 -17.58 -3.31
C GLU A 47 15.60 -16.59 -4.30
N THR A 48 14.85 -16.19 -5.31
CA THR A 48 15.33 -15.32 -6.38
C THR A 48 14.76 -13.91 -6.34
N TRP A 49 13.93 -13.59 -5.33
CA TRP A 49 13.30 -12.28 -5.23
C TRP A 49 14.02 -11.35 -4.27
N LEU A 50 14.49 -10.21 -4.76
CA LEU A 50 15.06 -9.05 -4.04
C LEU A 50 15.34 -9.30 -2.53
N ASP A 51 14.45 -8.83 -1.67
CA ASP A 51 14.60 -8.89 -0.21
C ASP A 51 14.11 -10.22 0.41
N LEU A 52 13.42 -11.10 -0.35
CA LEU A 52 12.83 -12.31 0.22
C LEU A 52 13.84 -13.31 0.78
N PRO A 53 15.03 -13.54 0.15
CA PRO A 53 16.05 -14.38 0.76
C PRO A 53 16.45 -13.91 2.16
N SER A 54 16.68 -12.61 2.34
CA SER A 54 17.02 -12.04 3.66
C SER A 54 15.89 -12.21 4.69
N TYR A 55 14.63 -12.11 4.26
CA TYR A 55 13.50 -12.40 5.13
C TYR A 55 13.41 -13.89 5.48
N ALA A 56 13.75 -14.78 4.55
CA ALA A 56 13.77 -16.22 4.79
C ALA A 56 14.87 -16.62 5.76
N ASP A 57 16.08 -16.08 5.58
CA ASP A 57 17.21 -16.32 6.48
C ASP A 57 16.87 -15.90 7.92
N ALA A 58 16.34 -14.67 8.09
CA ALA A 58 15.87 -14.21 9.39
C ALA A 58 14.77 -15.11 9.97
N PHE A 59 13.81 -15.57 9.18
CA PHE A 59 12.75 -16.48 9.60
C PHE A 59 13.31 -17.81 10.09
N TYR A 60 14.26 -18.40 9.38
CA TYR A 60 14.85 -19.70 9.77
C TYR A 60 15.79 -19.57 10.98
N ILE A 61 16.47 -18.44 11.16
CA ILE A 61 17.21 -18.14 12.40
C ILE A 61 16.25 -18.10 13.59
N LEU A 62 15.12 -17.39 13.43
CA LEU A 62 14.09 -17.30 14.45
C LEU A 62 13.42 -18.63 14.77
N ALA A 63 13.25 -19.52 13.78
CA ALA A 63 12.70 -20.86 13.97
C ALA A 63 13.56 -21.74 14.86
N LYS A 64 14.90 -21.50 14.91
CA LYS A 64 15.85 -22.23 15.75
C LYS A 64 16.06 -21.59 17.10
N GLY A 65 15.68 -20.32 17.26
CA GLY A 65 15.91 -19.54 18.47
C GLY A 65 14.85 -19.78 19.54
N THR A 66 15.22 -19.54 20.78
CA THR A 66 14.30 -19.49 21.93
C THR A 66 13.89 -18.05 22.21
N TRP A 67 12.80 -17.86 22.97
CA TRP A 67 12.39 -16.52 23.43
C TRP A 67 13.50 -15.78 24.19
N SER A 68 14.35 -16.51 24.94
CA SER A 68 15.49 -15.95 25.64
C SER A 68 16.54 -15.37 24.71
N ASP A 69 16.69 -15.90 23.50
CA ASP A 69 17.62 -15.37 22.50
C ASP A 69 17.13 -14.01 21.98
N PHE A 70 15.82 -13.85 21.77
CA PHE A 70 15.22 -12.57 21.42
C PHE A 70 15.48 -11.47 22.46
N SER A 71 15.23 -11.78 23.73
CA SER A 71 15.42 -10.81 24.80
C SER A 71 16.88 -10.41 24.99
N ARG A 72 17.81 -11.32 24.68
CA ARG A 72 19.26 -11.10 24.82
C ARG A 72 19.84 -10.25 23.69
N TYR A 73 19.35 -10.42 22.46
CA TYR A 73 19.89 -9.71 21.27
C TYR A 73 19.10 -8.45 20.90
N GLY A 74 18.16 -8.03 21.73
CA GLY A 74 17.52 -6.72 21.62
C GLY A 74 16.85 -6.42 20.28
N TRP A 75 16.07 -7.35 19.73
CA TRP A 75 15.36 -7.21 18.45
C TRP A 75 16.28 -7.06 17.22
N SER A 76 17.54 -7.43 17.35
CA SER A 76 18.53 -7.42 16.29
C SER A 76 19.09 -8.84 16.13
N ILE A 77 19.03 -9.41 14.94
CA ILE A 77 19.65 -10.70 14.62
C ILE A 77 20.60 -10.47 13.45
N GLU A 78 21.90 -10.72 13.64
CA GLU A 78 22.94 -10.66 12.59
C GLU A 78 22.87 -9.42 11.70
N GLY A 79 22.67 -8.21 12.31
CA GLY A 79 22.53 -6.95 11.57
C GLY A 79 21.13 -6.66 11.03
N LEU A 80 20.19 -7.59 11.13
CA LEU A 80 18.79 -7.35 10.74
C LEU A 80 18.06 -6.67 11.89
N LYS A 81 18.01 -5.35 11.86
CA LYS A 81 17.16 -4.57 12.75
C LYS A 81 15.73 -4.55 12.19
N ALA A 82 14.75 -5.03 12.96
CA ALA A 82 13.36 -5.05 12.54
C ALA A 82 12.44 -4.63 13.70
N GLU A 83 11.23 -4.19 13.33
CA GLU A 83 10.24 -3.78 14.33
C GLU A 83 9.82 -4.97 15.21
N PRO A 84 9.55 -4.72 16.52
CA PRO A 84 9.26 -5.79 17.48
C PRO A 84 8.10 -6.71 17.06
N PHE A 85 7.02 -6.15 16.51
CA PHE A 85 5.87 -6.96 16.11
C PHE A 85 6.17 -7.86 14.92
N TRP A 86 7.01 -7.38 13.99
CA TRP A 86 7.49 -8.22 12.88
C TRP A 86 8.31 -9.40 13.39
N MET A 87 9.18 -9.17 14.36
CA MET A 87 10.01 -10.22 14.96
C MET A 87 9.16 -11.26 15.70
N ILE A 88 8.25 -10.81 16.58
CA ILE A 88 7.32 -11.69 17.30
C ILE A 88 6.46 -12.50 16.33
N TYR A 89 5.93 -11.85 15.29
CA TYR A 89 5.12 -12.49 14.27
C TYR A 89 5.84 -13.60 13.54
N ASN A 90 7.10 -13.34 13.09
CA ASN A 90 7.93 -14.36 12.45
C ASN A 90 8.20 -15.52 13.40
N TRP A 91 8.60 -15.23 14.64
CA TRP A 91 8.87 -16.23 15.65
C TRP A 91 7.66 -17.11 15.94
N VAL A 92 6.48 -16.53 16.12
CA VAL A 92 5.24 -17.28 16.36
C VAL A 92 4.94 -18.23 15.20
N ILE A 93 5.01 -17.75 13.96
CA ILE A 93 4.74 -18.59 12.80
C ILE A 93 5.82 -19.68 12.68
N ALA A 94 7.10 -19.35 12.85
CA ALA A 94 8.20 -20.27 12.77
C ALA A 94 8.14 -21.37 13.85
N SER A 95 7.65 -21.03 15.05
CA SER A 95 7.47 -21.99 16.15
C SER A 95 6.34 -23.01 15.89
N ILE A 96 5.33 -22.62 15.09
CA ILE A 96 4.19 -23.50 14.76
C ILE A 96 4.48 -24.31 13.49
N ILE A 97 4.92 -23.63 12.44
CA ILE A 97 5.22 -24.21 11.12
C ILE A 97 6.50 -23.55 10.59
N PRO A 98 7.68 -24.19 10.77
CA PRO A 98 8.97 -23.64 10.36
C PRO A 98 9.17 -23.72 8.84
N ASN A 99 8.26 -23.12 8.08
CA ASN A 99 8.25 -23.09 6.63
C ASN A 99 7.99 -21.66 6.14
N PHE A 100 8.96 -21.04 5.47
CA PHE A 100 8.87 -19.67 5.00
C PHE A 100 7.67 -19.38 4.08
N PRO A 101 7.26 -20.24 3.13
CA PRO A 101 6.00 -20.09 2.40
C PRO A 101 4.76 -19.88 3.28
N THR A 102 4.72 -20.46 4.49
CA THR A 102 3.62 -20.21 5.45
C THR A 102 3.63 -18.78 5.93
N LEU A 103 4.81 -18.20 6.21
CA LEU A 103 4.93 -16.77 6.53
C LEU A 103 4.39 -15.92 5.37
N LEU A 104 4.77 -16.23 4.13
CA LEU A 104 4.28 -15.52 2.94
C LEU A 104 2.75 -15.62 2.82
N LEU A 105 2.16 -16.80 3.07
CA LEU A 105 0.71 -17.01 3.04
C LEU A 105 -0.01 -16.12 4.05
N VAL A 106 0.40 -16.19 5.32
CA VAL A 106 -0.26 -15.46 6.40
C VAL A 106 -0.08 -13.95 6.22
N THR A 107 1.10 -13.51 5.79
CA THR A 107 1.37 -12.10 5.47
C THR A 107 0.50 -11.61 4.32
N ALA A 108 0.40 -12.38 3.23
CA ALA A 108 -0.47 -12.07 2.11
C ALA A 108 -1.95 -12.02 2.53
N PHE A 109 -2.39 -12.96 3.35
CA PHE A 109 -3.76 -13.00 3.86
C PHE A 109 -4.09 -11.72 4.64
N LEU A 110 -3.28 -11.34 5.62
CA LEU A 110 -3.49 -10.13 6.42
C LEU A 110 -3.44 -8.87 5.56
N THR A 111 -2.49 -8.78 4.64
CA THR A 111 -2.36 -7.66 3.70
C THR A 111 -3.60 -7.52 2.83
N PHE A 112 -3.93 -8.56 2.06
CA PHE A 112 -4.97 -8.46 1.03
C PHE A 112 -6.39 -8.49 1.59
N MET A 113 -6.59 -8.96 2.82
CA MET A 113 -7.88 -8.78 3.50
C MET A 113 -8.20 -7.30 3.75
N GLY A 114 -7.21 -6.44 4.01
CA GLY A 114 -7.42 -4.99 4.08
C GLY A 114 -7.96 -4.41 2.75
N TYR A 115 -7.33 -4.78 1.63
CA TYR A 115 -7.80 -4.39 0.30
C TYR A 115 -9.20 -4.91 -0.01
N TYR A 116 -9.45 -6.19 0.29
CA TYR A 116 -10.77 -6.81 0.12
C TYR A 116 -11.87 -6.05 0.86
N VAL A 117 -11.63 -5.70 2.14
CA VAL A 117 -12.60 -4.97 2.97
C VAL A 117 -12.91 -3.61 2.35
N CYS A 118 -11.90 -2.87 1.92
CA CYS A 118 -12.10 -1.56 1.29
C CYS A 118 -12.91 -1.66 -0.01
N ILE A 119 -12.60 -2.61 -0.89
CA ILE A 119 -13.36 -2.81 -2.13
C ILE A 119 -14.81 -3.18 -1.81
N LYS A 120 -15.00 -4.12 -0.87
CA LYS A 120 -16.33 -4.58 -0.47
C LYS A 120 -17.20 -3.46 0.08
N GLU A 121 -16.62 -2.59 0.90
CA GLU A 121 -17.38 -1.60 1.67
C GLU A 121 -17.49 -0.24 0.98
N TRP A 122 -16.47 0.16 0.20
CA TRP A 122 -16.38 1.51 -0.35
C TRP A 122 -16.70 1.57 -1.84
N ILE A 123 -16.69 0.43 -2.54
CA ILE A 123 -16.98 0.36 -3.96
C ILE A 123 -18.26 -0.42 -4.18
N ASN A 124 -19.34 0.30 -4.40
CA ASN A 124 -20.69 -0.28 -4.53
C ASN A 124 -21.04 -0.83 -5.90
N ASP A 125 -20.23 -0.56 -6.94
CA ASP A 125 -20.66 -0.75 -8.31
C ASP A 125 -19.74 -1.70 -9.10
N ARG A 126 -19.93 -1.74 -10.41
CA ARG A 126 -19.18 -2.51 -11.41
C ARG A 126 -17.67 -2.28 -11.36
N PHE A 127 -17.21 -1.21 -10.70
CA PHE A 127 -15.81 -0.83 -10.58
C PHE A 127 -14.96 -1.70 -9.64
N TRP A 128 -15.56 -2.63 -8.91
CA TRP A 128 -14.79 -3.52 -8.04
C TRP A 128 -13.74 -4.36 -8.81
N ILE A 129 -14.09 -4.81 -10.04
CA ILE A 129 -13.13 -5.51 -10.91
C ILE A 129 -11.97 -4.57 -11.27
N TYR A 130 -12.28 -3.32 -11.62
CA TYR A 130 -11.27 -2.34 -11.95
C TYR A 130 -10.35 -2.05 -10.76
N CYS A 131 -10.87 -2.02 -9.53
CA CYS A 131 -10.05 -1.93 -8.31
C CYS A 131 -9.09 -3.12 -8.20
N VAL A 132 -9.58 -4.34 -8.44
CA VAL A 132 -8.74 -5.56 -8.41
C VAL A 132 -7.65 -5.49 -9.48
N LEU A 133 -7.98 -5.04 -10.69
CA LEU A 133 -7.00 -4.88 -11.76
C LEU A 133 -5.90 -3.88 -11.40
N LEU A 134 -6.26 -2.75 -10.78
CA LEU A 134 -5.28 -1.76 -10.31
C LEU A 134 -4.40 -2.31 -9.19
N ILE A 135 -4.95 -3.13 -8.28
CA ILE A 135 -4.16 -3.82 -7.26
C ILE A 135 -3.15 -4.77 -7.92
N LEU A 136 -3.58 -5.54 -8.92
CA LEU A 136 -2.72 -6.51 -9.61
C LEU A 136 -1.51 -5.86 -10.28
N ILE A 137 -1.69 -4.72 -10.95
CA ILE A 137 -0.61 -4.02 -11.64
C ILE A 137 0.24 -3.13 -10.71
N GLY A 138 -0.23 -2.79 -9.52
CA GLY A 138 0.48 -1.96 -8.54
C GLY A 138 0.86 -2.74 -7.30
N SER A 139 0.04 -2.60 -6.27
CA SER A 139 0.30 -3.11 -4.92
C SER A 139 0.66 -4.59 -4.83
N TYR A 140 0.09 -5.43 -5.69
CA TYR A 140 0.34 -6.87 -5.63
C TYR A 140 1.79 -7.21 -5.97
N SER A 141 2.33 -6.63 -7.03
CA SER A 141 3.73 -6.87 -7.43
C SER A 141 4.71 -6.32 -6.39
N GLN A 142 4.47 -5.12 -5.89
CA GLN A 142 5.33 -4.49 -4.87
C GLN A 142 5.29 -5.22 -3.53
N SER A 143 4.15 -5.82 -3.17
CA SER A 143 4.04 -6.61 -1.95
C SER A 143 4.97 -7.83 -1.91
N PHE A 144 5.63 -8.18 -3.02
CA PHE A 144 6.54 -9.32 -3.07
C PHE A 144 7.87 -9.05 -2.37
N TYR A 145 8.36 -7.85 -2.38
CA TYR A 145 9.65 -7.50 -1.79
C TYR A 145 9.54 -6.54 -0.59
N VAL A 146 8.47 -5.79 -0.45
CA VAL A 146 8.27 -4.86 0.67
C VAL A 146 7.24 -5.46 1.66
N LEU A 147 7.54 -6.64 2.23
CA LEU A 147 6.60 -7.44 3.04
C LEU A 147 6.01 -6.67 4.22
N ARG A 148 6.88 -6.12 5.08
CA ARG A 148 6.48 -5.43 6.32
C ARG A 148 5.59 -4.23 6.06
N GLN A 149 5.98 -3.42 5.11
CA GLN A 149 5.24 -2.21 4.77
C GLN A 149 3.88 -2.52 4.15
N HIS A 150 3.80 -3.52 3.24
CA HIS A 150 2.51 -3.91 2.67
C HIS A 150 1.57 -4.55 3.69
N LEU A 151 2.11 -5.29 4.66
CA LEU A 151 1.33 -5.76 5.80
C LEU A 151 0.78 -4.56 6.60
N ALA A 152 1.61 -3.57 6.89
CA ALA A 152 1.18 -2.36 7.57
C ALA A 152 0.13 -1.57 6.75
N ILE A 153 0.28 -1.46 5.42
CA ILE A 153 -0.73 -0.86 4.53
C ILE A 153 -2.06 -1.62 4.64
N GLY A 154 -2.05 -2.95 4.58
CA GLY A 154 -3.25 -3.77 4.75
C GLY A 154 -3.97 -3.49 6.07
N LEU A 155 -3.23 -3.39 7.18
CA LEU A 155 -3.76 -3.06 8.50
C LEU A 155 -4.28 -1.61 8.60
N VAL A 156 -3.60 -0.65 7.93
CA VAL A 156 -4.09 0.74 7.80
C VAL A 156 -5.41 0.79 7.05
N LEU A 157 -5.58 0.01 5.98
CA LEU A 157 -6.84 -0.10 5.26
C LEU A 157 -7.98 -0.60 6.15
N TRP A 158 -7.72 -1.60 7.00
CA TRP A 158 -8.66 -2.05 8.01
C TRP A 158 -8.99 -0.92 9.00
N SER A 159 -7.98 -0.22 9.49
CA SER A 159 -8.14 0.91 10.39
C SER A 159 -9.02 2.01 9.79
N PHE A 160 -8.80 2.38 8.53
CA PHE A 160 -9.64 3.34 7.80
C PHE A 160 -11.09 2.87 7.67
N SER A 161 -11.31 1.58 7.41
CA SER A 161 -12.67 1.02 7.37
C SER A 161 -13.40 1.19 8.71
N TYR A 162 -12.72 0.95 9.82
CA TYR A 162 -13.31 1.16 11.14
C TYR A 162 -13.48 2.64 11.48
N MET A 163 -12.60 3.52 11.03
CA MET A 163 -12.78 4.97 11.18
C MET A 163 -14.07 5.44 10.49
N LEU A 164 -14.30 5.03 9.25
CA LEU A 164 -15.50 5.38 8.49
C LEU A 164 -16.79 4.84 9.16
N LYS A 165 -16.69 3.70 9.83
CA LYS A 165 -17.77 3.13 10.65
C LYS A 165 -17.89 3.77 12.04
N LYS A 166 -17.06 4.76 12.37
CA LYS A 166 -16.98 5.41 13.68
C LYS A 166 -16.66 4.45 14.84
N ASN A 167 -16.04 3.30 14.54
CA ASN A 167 -15.56 2.36 15.55
C ASN A 167 -14.10 2.67 15.90
N TYR A 168 -13.91 3.71 16.70
CA TYR A 168 -12.59 4.26 17.01
C TYR A 168 -11.69 3.30 17.80
N VAL A 169 -12.25 2.42 18.61
CA VAL A 169 -11.46 1.41 19.34
C VAL A 169 -10.76 0.47 18.35
N LYS A 170 -11.52 -0.14 17.44
CA LYS A 170 -10.94 -1.02 16.42
C LYS A 170 -10.01 -0.27 15.48
N MET A 171 -10.35 0.99 15.12
CA MET A 171 -9.47 1.86 14.34
C MET A 171 -8.10 1.98 14.99
N ILE A 172 -8.05 2.33 16.29
CA ILE A 172 -6.79 2.50 17.03
C ILE A 172 -6.03 1.17 17.11
N VAL A 173 -6.71 0.05 17.41
CA VAL A 173 -6.06 -1.26 17.46
C VAL A 173 -5.36 -1.60 16.14
N PHE A 174 -6.05 -1.47 15.01
CA PHE A 174 -5.46 -1.78 13.71
C PHE A 174 -4.36 -0.79 13.31
N PHE A 175 -4.48 0.47 13.71
CA PHE A 175 -3.42 1.46 13.49
C PHE A 175 -2.16 1.14 14.32
N LEU A 176 -2.31 0.79 15.60
CA LEU A 176 -1.20 0.40 16.46
C LEU A 176 -0.53 -0.90 15.98
N LEU A 177 -1.31 -1.85 15.50
CA LEU A 177 -0.76 -3.05 14.86
C LEU A 177 0.06 -2.68 13.60
N ALA A 178 -0.48 -1.82 12.74
CA ALA A 178 0.25 -1.35 11.55
C ALA A 178 1.58 -0.68 11.92
N PHE A 179 1.57 0.21 12.92
CA PHE A 179 2.76 0.88 13.44
C PHE A 179 3.77 -0.12 14.02
N GLY A 180 3.30 -1.12 14.77
CA GLY A 180 4.16 -2.16 15.33
C GLY A 180 4.82 -3.07 14.28
N PHE A 181 4.18 -3.26 13.12
CA PHE A 181 4.78 -4.00 11.99
C PHE A 181 5.68 -3.13 11.13
N HIS A 182 5.40 -1.83 11.03
CA HIS A 182 6.23 -0.90 10.27
C HIS A 182 6.03 0.53 10.76
N GLN A 183 7.08 1.08 11.37
CA GLN A 183 7.03 2.37 12.07
C GLN A 183 6.57 3.53 11.17
N THR A 184 6.83 3.46 9.85
CA THR A 184 6.38 4.50 8.92
C THR A 184 4.85 4.65 8.84
N ALA A 185 4.07 3.68 9.37
CA ALA A 185 2.62 3.81 9.47
C ALA A 185 2.20 5.02 10.33
N VAL A 186 3.06 5.55 11.19
CA VAL A 186 2.78 6.78 11.97
C VAL A 186 2.45 7.98 11.08
N PHE A 187 3.00 8.04 9.88
CA PHE A 187 2.73 9.12 8.93
C PHE A 187 1.28 9.12 8.39
N VAL A 188 0.50 8.12 8.71
CA VAL A 188 -0.95 8.10 8.45
C VAL A 188 -1.75 8.79 9.55
N ALA A 189 -1.17 9.02 10.74
CA ALA A 189 -1.85 9.64 11.88
C ALA A 189 -2.53 11.00 11.55
N PRO A 190 -1.93 11.90 10.75
CA PRO A 190 -2.58 13.15 10.36
C PRO A 190 -3.94 12.95 9.67
N VAL A 191 -4.11 11.87 8.92
CA VAL A 191 -5.38 11.55 8.25
C VAL A 191 -6.50 11.35 9.27
N TYR A 192 -6.24 10.55 10.31
CA TYR A 192 -7.23 10.29 11.37
C TYR A 192 -7.62 11.58 12.08
N PHE A 193 -6.62 12.37 12.47
CA PHE A 193 -6.84 13.64 13.15
C PHE A 193 -7.68 14.59 12.29
N LEU A 194 -7.26 14.85 11.05
CA LEU A 194 -7.92 15.78 10.16
C LEU A 194 -9.34 15.30 9.79
N TYR A 195 -9.51 14.00 9.53
CA TYR A 195 -10.82 13.48 9.17
C TYR A 195 -11.83 13.53 10.32
N ILE A 196 -11.41 13.17 11.53
CA ILE A 196 -12.29 13.04 12.70
C ILE A 196 -12.62 14.41 13.28
N PHE A 197 -11.62 15.26 13.49
CA PHE A 197 -11.76 16.48 14.29
C PHE A 197 -11.97 17.74 13.45
N VAL A 198 -11.43 17.81 12.25
CA VAL A 198 -11.50 19.01 11.43
C VAL A 198 -12.68 18.97 10.47
N LYS A 199 -13.77 19.68 10.78
CA LYS A 199 -15.00 19.70 9.96
C LYS A 199 -15.06 20.91 9.03
N LYS A 200 -14.49 22.06 9.44
CA LYS A 200 -14.52 23.31 8.65
C LYS A 200 -13.40 23.31 7.62
N SER A 201 -13.73 23.62 6.37
CA SER A 201 -12.78 23.63 5.26
C SER A 201 -11.59 24.57 5.48
N VAL A 202 -11.84 25.78 6.01
CA VAL A 202 -10.76 26.74 6.28
C VAL A 202 -9.75 26.19 7.29
N ILE A 203 -10.23 25.61 8.40
CA ILE A 203 -9.36 24.98 9.41
C ILE A 203 -8.60 23.81 8.80
N MET A 204 -9.25 23.02 7.92
CA MET A 204 -8.61 21.93 7.21
C MET A 204 -7.41 22.42 6.38
N PHE A 205 -7.57 23.50 5.61
CA PHE A 205 -6.47 24.08 4.82
C PHE A 205 -5.33 24.60 5.70
N VAL A 206 -5.65 25.27 6.82
CA VAL A 206 -4.63 25.72 7.78
C VAL A 206 -3.86 24.52 8.35
N CYS A 207 -4.57 23.47 8.80
CA CYS A 207 -3.93 22.28 9.34
C CYS A 207 -3.06 21.56 8.29
N LEU A 208 -3.51 21.49 7.04
CA LEU A 208 -2.71 20.91 5.94
C LEU A 208 -1.47 21.75 5.64
N GLY A 209 -1.56 23.08 5.70
CA GLY A 209 -0.42 23.97 5.58
C GLY A 209 0.61 23.77 6.69
N ILE A 210 0.14 23.70 7.95
CA ILE A 210 1.00 23.39 9.11
C ILE A 210 1.64 22.01 8.93
N TYR A 211 0.87 21.00 8.52
CA TYR A 211 1.39 19.67 8.26
C TYR A 211 2.51 19.68 7.20
N ALA A 212 2.32 20.39 6.09
CA ALA A 212 3.33 20.52 5.04
C ALA A 212 4.64 21.15 5.57
N VAL A 213 4.54 22.25 6.34
CA VAL A 213 5.71 22.91 6.94
C VAL A 213 6.43 21.99 7.92
N VAL A 214 5.68 21.34 8.83
CA VAL A 214 6.24 20.39 9.80
C VAL A 214 6.91 19.21 9.10
N LEU A 215 6.29 18.68 8.03
CA LEU A 215 6.85 17.58 7.25
C LEU A 215 8.18 17.97 6.59
N ILE A 216 8.24 19.15 5.94
CA ILE A 216 9.49 19.65 5.32
C ILE A 216 10.59 19.78 6.39
N TYR A 217 10.23 20.33 7.55
CA TYR A 217 11.16 20.47 8.66
C TYR A 217 11.65 19.12 9.20
N ILE A 218 10.74 18.16 9.37
CA ILE A 218 11.09 16.78 9.78
C ILE A 218 12.04 16.16 8.76
N ILE A 219 11.78 16.30 7.46
CA ILE A 219 12.63 15.73 6.41
C ILE A 219 14.04 16.30 6.47
N GLN A 220 14.21 17.59 6.73
CA GLN A 220 15.53 18.21 6.84
C GLN A 220 16.30 17.73 8.07
N ILE A 221 15.61 17.43 9.17
CA ILE A 221 16.23 16.95 10.42
C ILE A 221 16.33 15.41 10.45
N MET A 222 15.54 14.72 9.66
CA MET A 222 15.46 13.25 9.64
C MET A 222 16.82 12.56 9.53
N PRO A 223 17.76 12.96 8.65
CA PRO A 223 19.07 12.32 8.58
C PRO A 223 19.80 12.32 9.92
N THR A 224 19.62 13.37 10.72
CA THR A 224 20.22 13.50 12.05
C THR A 224 19.50 12.67 13.12
N ILE A 225 18.16 12.61 13.05
CA ILE A 225 17.33 11.91 14.05
C ILE A 225 17.27 10.40 13.75
N VAL A 226 17.22 10.03 12.48
CA VAL A 226 17.10 8.64 12.03
C VAL A 226 18.32 7.82 12.43
N GLY A 227 19.52 8.39 12.34
CA GLY A 227 20.73 7.75 12.79
C GLY A 227 20.72 7.44 14.31
N TYR A 228 19.93 8.16 15.11
CA TYR A 228 19.86 7.98 16.55
C TYR A 228 18.69 7.12 17.05
N TYR A 229 17.53 7.17 16.41
CA TYR A 229 16.28 6.64 16.98
C TYR A 229 15.57 5.58 16.16
N PHE A 230 15.80 5.51 14.84
CA PHE A 230 15.09 4.57 13.99
C PHE A 230 15.99 3.39 13.59
N ILE A 231 15.66 2.24 14.13
CA ILE A 231 16.38 1.00 13.90
C ILE A 231 16.34 0.62 12.40
N GLY A 232 17.48 0.45 11.77
CA GLY A 232 17.61 -0.08 10.41
C GLY A 232 17.45 0.91 9.25
N LEU A 233 17.51 2.23 9.51
CA LEU A 233 17.46 3.25 8.47
C LEU A 233 18.84 3.75 8.01
N ASP A 234 19.90 3.38 8.71
CA ASP A 234 21.27 3.79 8.37
C ASP A 234 21.68 3.36 6.96
N SER A 235 21.18 2.18 6.51
CA SER A 235 21.42 1.67 5.16
C SER A 235 20.69 2.45 4.05
N TYR A 236 19.72 3.28 4.38
CA TYR A 236 18.99 4.10 3.40
C TYR A 236 19.58 5.48 3.21
N ALA A 237 20.47 5.94 4.09
CA ALA A 237 21.17 7.21 3.94
C ALA A 237 22.20 7.18 2.80
N GLU A 238 22.67 5.98 2.41
CA GLU A 238 23.69 5.77 1.39
C GLU A 238 23.13 5.60 -0.03
N LEU A 239 21.82 5.41 -0.20
CA LEU A 239 21.17 5.10 -1.49
C LEU A 239 20.67 6.36 -2.24
N ASN A 240 21.46 7.44 -2.26
CA ASN A 240 20.96 8.78 -2.59
C ASN A 240 20.80 9.14 -4.07
N ASP A 241 21.27 8.37 -5.06
CA ASP A 241 21.48 8.96 -6.40
C ASP A 241 20.49 8.56 -7.51
N GLU A 242 19.72 7.47 -7.41
CA GLU A 242 18.87 7.02 -8.53
C GLU A 242 17.35 7.18 -8.32
N GLY A 243 16.90 7.58 -7.14
CA GLY A 243 15.47 7.65 -6.79
C GLY A 243 14.71 8.88 -7.28
N ASP A 244 15.38 9.97 -7.58
CA ASP A 244 14.76 11.30 -7.75
C ASP A 244 13.84 11.42 -8.97
N ALA A 245 14.24 10.86 -10.11
CA ALA A 245 13.46 10.97 -11.35
C ALA A 245 12.11 10.21 -11.28
N VAL A 246 12.06 9.11 -10.56
CA VAL A 246 10.84 8.31 -10.37
C VAL A 246 9.85 9.04 -9.49
N ASN A 247 10.33 9.70 -8.44
CA ASN A 247 9.50 10.45 -7.49
C ASN A 247 8.79 11.63 -8.13
N ILE A 248 9.45 12.40 -9.01
CA ILE A 248 8.86 13.53 -9.73
C ILE A 248 7.68 13.09 -10.60
N LYS A 249 7.85 12.00 -11.38
CA LYS A 249 6.79 11.48 -12.26
C LYS A 249 5.56 11.04 -11.45
N MET A 250 5.76 10.35 -10.35
CA MET A 250 4.68 9.91 -9.46
C MET A 250 4.00 11.09 -8.76
N THR A 251 4.75 12.10 -8.36
CA THR A 251 4.21 13.35 -7.79
C THR A 251 3.33 14.06 -8.80
N LEU A 252 3.79 14.24 -10.04
CA LEU A 252 3.00 14.86 -11.11
C LEU A 252 1.73 14.06 -11.41
N LEU A 253 1.81 12.74 -11.41
CA LEU A 253 0.64 11.87 -11.59
C LEU A 253 -0.38 12.05 -10.47
N GLN A 254 0.04 12.09 -9.21
CA GLN A 254 -0.85 12.30 -8.07
C GLN A 254 -1.50 13.70 -8.11
N MET A 255 -0.74 14.74 -8.46
CA MET A 255 -1.27 16.10 -8.66
C MET A 255 -2.30 16.12 -9.79
N ALA A 256 -2.01 15.49 -10.93
CA ALA A 256 -2.93 15.40 -12.06
C ALA A 256 -4.23 14.65 -11.68
N LEU A 257 -4.12 13.56 -10.92
CA LEU A 257 -5.30 12.83 -10.43
C LEU A 257 -6.14 13.65 -9.45
N LEU A 258 -5.51 14.41 -8.56
CA LEU A 258 -6.22 15.30 -7.65
C LEU A 258 -6.96 16.41 -8.41
N LEU A 259 -6.29 17.07 -9.36
CA LEU A 259 -6.89 18.08 -10.23
C LEU A 259 -8.05 17.49 -11.05
N TRP A 260 -7.83 16.34 -11.68
CA TRP A 260 -8.86 15.63 -12.43
C TRP A 260 -10.08 15.31 -11.57
N ARG A 261 -9.87 14.82 -10.34
CA ARG A 261 -10.94 14.58 -9.38
C ARG A 261 -11.69 15.86 -9.04
N TYR A 262 -10.99 16.96 -8.81
CA TYR A 262 -11.58 18.28 -8.53
C TYR A 262 -12.47 18.76 -9.69
N LEU A 263 -12.03 18.62 -10.94
CA LEU A 263 -12.77 19.04 -12.12
C LEU A 263 -14.04 18.18 -12.38
N ILE A 264 -13.97 16.89 -12.08
CA ILE A 264 -15.09 15.95 -12.34
C ILE A 264 -16.16 16.02 -11.24
N MET A 265 -15.75 16.19 -9.98
CA MET A 265 -16.68 16.13 -8.85
C MET A 265 -17.39 17.45 -8.62
N LYS A 266 -18.73 17.42 -8.63
CA LYS A 266 -19.53 18.59 -8.26
C LYS A 266 -19.48 18.84 -6.76
N LYS A 267 -19.67 20.11 -6.35
CA LYS A 267 -19.62 20.57 -4.94
C LYS A 267 -20.44 19.70 -3.98
N LYS A 268 -21.63 19.27 -4.35
CA LYS A 268 -22.49 18.41 -3.51
C LYS A 268 -21.94 17.01 -3.28
N CYS A 269 -21.07 16.51 -4.18
CA CYS A 269 -20.47 15.17 -4.05
C CYS A 269 -19.38 15.14 -2.99
N TRP A 270 -18.82 16.30 -2.62
CA TRP A 270 -17.78 16.43 -1.59
C TRP A 270 -18.29 16.19 -0.17
N ASN A 271 -19.59 16.32 0.05
CA ASN A 271 -20.22 16.12 1.37
C ASN A 271 -20.43 14.63 1.70
N VAL A 272 -20.20 13.72 0.75
CA VAL A 272 -20.24 12.28 1.01
C VAL A 272 -18.97 11.87 1.75
N ASP A 273 -19.12 11.22 2.89
CA ASP A 273 -18.02 10.88 3.80
C ASP A 273 -16.84 10.18 3.10
N ILE A 274 -17.12 9.19 2.26
CA ILE A 274 -16.07 8.49 1.51
C ILE A 274 -15.32 9.40 0.55
N ASN A 275 -16.01 10.33 -0.12
CA ASN A 275 -15.39 11.25 -1.06
C ASN A 275 -14.49 12.25 -0.35
N ARG A 276 -14.95 12.78 0.77
CA ARG A 276 -14.17 13.67 1.64
C ARG A 276 -12.92 12.95 2.13
N PHE A 277 -13.06 11.73 2.59
CA PHE A 277 -11.96 10.90 3.08
C PHE A 277 -10.92 10.62 1.98
N LEU A 278 -11.35 10.09 0.82
CA LEU A 278 -10.45 9.80 -0.29
C LEU A 278 -9.74 11.07 -0.81
N THR A 279 -10.43 12.20 -0.84
CA THR A 279 -9.81 13.46 -1.25
C THR A 279 -8.76 13.94 -0.24
N LEU A 280 -9.03 13.82 1.05
CA LEU A 280 -8.06 14.14 2.10
C LEU A 280 -6.81 13.28 1.96
N LEU A 281 -6.97 11.98 1.75
CA LEU A 281 -5.85 11.06 1.49
C LEU A 281 -5.02 11.49 0.29
N MET A 282 -5.67 11.86 -0.83
CA MET A 282 -4.98 12.34 -2.02
C MET A 282 -4.20 13.64 -1.76
N ILE A 283 -4.78 14.59 -1.03
CA ILE A 283 -4.12 15.86 -0.71
C ILE A 283 -2.88 15.60 0.14
N ILE A 284 -2.99 14.78 1.19
CA ILE A 284 -1.84 14.44 2.04
C ILE A 284 -0.79 13.68 1.22
N GLY A 285 -1.20 12.76 0.36
CA GLY A 285 -0.31 12.05 -0.54
C GLY A 285 0.47 12.99 -1.48
N VAL A 286 -0.20 14.00 -2.05
CA VAL A 286 0.46 15.04 -2.87
C VAL A 286 1.45 15.85 -2.03
N ILE A 287 1.07 16.27 -0.81
CA ILE A 287 1.96 17.00 0.09
C ILE A 287 3.22 16.16 0.39
N ASN A 288 3.04 14.88 0.74
CA ASN A 288 4.15 13.96 1.01
C ASN A 288 5.06 13.78 -0.21
N SER A 289 4.46 13.62 -1.40
CA SER A 289 5.23 13.49 -2.65
C SER A 289 6.03 14.75 -2.96
N VAL A 290 5.41 15.93 -2.85
CA VAL A 290 6.08 17.21 -3.12
C VAL A 290 7.21 17.45 -2.11
N ALA A 291 6.94 17.22 -0.82
CA ALA A 291 7.94 17.37 0.24
C ALA A 291 9.09 16.37 0.08
N GLY A 292 8.82 15.19 -0.47
CA GLY A 292 9.81 14.14 -0.71
C GLY A 292 10.57 14.26 -2.04
N THR A 293 10.22 15.23 -2.90
CA THR A 293 10.91 15.43 -4.18
C THR A 293 12.35 15.88 -3.91
N GLY A 294 13.31 15.18 -4.49
CA GLY A 294 14.75 15.45 -4.25
C GLY A 294 15.29 14.89 -2.93
N THR A 295 14.51 14.07 -2.22
CA THR A 295 14.95 13.38 -1.02
C THR A 295 14.99 11.87 -1.22
N THR A 296 15.60 11.17 -0.26
CA THR A 296 15.94 9.75 -0.30
C THR A 296 14.76 8.80 -0.58
N THR A 297 15.06 7.56 -0.95
CA THR A 297 14.18 6.38 -1.08
C THR A 297 13.20 6.22 0.10
N TYR A 298 13.56 6.75 1.28
CA TYR A 298 12.73 6.75 2.48
C TYR A 298 11.39 7.48 2.28
N MET A 299 11.39 8.65 1.64
CA MET A 299 10.17 9.42 1.39
C MET A 299 9.25 8.75 0.39
N SER A 300 9.78 8.01 -0.58
CA SER A 300 8.95 7.21 -1.49
C SER A 300 8.16 6.15 -0.74
N ARG A 301 8.77 5.53 0.28
CA ARG A 301 8.11 4.54 1.15
C ARG A 301 7.01 5.16 2.02
N LEU A 302 7.22 6.36 2.56
CA LEU A 302 6.16 7.08 3.28
C LEU A 302 4.95 7.34 2.40
N ASN A 303 5.20 7.71 1.15
CA ASN A 303 4.13 8.00 0.20
C ASN A 303 3.37 6.75 -0.26
N MET A 304 3.90 5.54 -0.10
CA MET A 304 3.21 4.29 -0.47
C MET A 304 1.86 4.14 0.25
N TYR A 305 1.72 4.59 1.50
CA TYR A 305 0.43 4.57 2.22
C TYR A 305 -0.67 5.37 1.53
N TYR A 306 -0.32 6.26 0.62
CA TYR A 306 -1.24 7.12 -0.12
C TYR A 306 -1.32 6.76 -1.60
N SER A 307 -0.20 6.55 -2.26
CA SER A 307 -0.14 6.21 -3.69
C SER A 307 -0.80 4.86 -3.99
N GLU A 308 -0.59 3.89 -3.11
CA GLU A 308 -1.21 2.57 -3.20
C GLU A 308 -2.74 2.61 -3.23
N LEU A 309 -3.36 3.65 -2.65
CA LEU A 309 -4.81 3.81 -2.63
C LEU A 309 -5.40 4.29 -3.96
N SER A 310 -4.59 4.43 -5.00
CA SER A 310 -5.04 4.77 -6.36
C SER A 310 -6.13 3.81 -6.87
N PHE A 311 -6.12 2.56 -6.44
CA PHE A 311 -7.14 1.56 -6.74
C PHE A 311 -8.55 1.94 -6.21
N LEU A 312 -8.63 2.89 -5.28
CA LEU A 312 -9.88 3.46 -4.76
C LEU A 312 -10.19 4.82 -5.37
N TYR A 313 -9.18 5.70 -5.51
CA TYR A 313 -9.37 7.08 -5.98
C TYR A 313 -9.92 7.12 -7.39
N VAL A 314 -9.31 6.37 -8.30
CA VAL A 314 -9.66 6.41 -9.72
C VAL A 314 -11.04 5.82 -9.96
N PRO A 315 -11.37 4.58 -9.50
CA PRO A 315 -12.71 4.04 -9.67
C PRO A 315 -13.79 4.92 -9.04
N ASN A 316 -13.54 5.48 -7.86
CA ASN A 316 -14.49 6.38 -7.20
C ASN A 316 -14.71 7.67 -8.01
N THR A 317 -13.67 8.24 -8.62
CA THR A 317 -13.81 9.45 -9.47
C THR A 317 -14.53 9.12 -10.78
N LEU A 318 -14.26 7.97 -11.40
CA LEU A 318 -14.93 7.51 -12.62
C LEU A 318 -16.47 7.42 -12.46
N LEU A 319 -16.98 7.13 -11.24
CA LEU A 319 -18.43 7.09 -10.97
C LEU A 319 -19.13 8.42 -11.30
N TYR A 320 -18.43 9.54 -11.22
CA TYR A 320 -19.00 10.89 -11.44
C TYR A 320 -18.94 11.35 -12.91
N ILE A 321 -18.31 10.59 -13.80
CA ILE A 321 -18.31 10.84 -15.23
C ILE A 321 -19.62 10.32 -15.82
N LYS A 322 -20.45 11.21 -16.36
CA LYS A 322 -21.75 10.83 -16.92
C LYS A 322 -21.64 9.97 -18.19
N SER A 323 -20.73 10.36 -19.10
CA SER A 323 -20.55 9.65 -20.36
C SER A 323 -19.87 8.31 -20.15
N TYR A 324 -20.53 7.22 -20.53
CA TYR A 324 -19.96 5.88 -20.47
C TYR A 324 -18.67 5.76 -21.30
N LYS A 325 -18.65 6.33 -22.51
CA LYS A 325 -17.48 6.31 -23.40
C LYS A 325 -16.26 6.99 -22.75
N LEU A 326 -16.47 8.21 -22.20
CA LEU A 326 -15.38 8.93 -21.50
C LEU A 326 -14.92 8.19 -20.23
N ARG A 327 -15.85 7.60 -19.49
CA ARG A 327 -15.53 6.82 -18.30
C ARG A 327 -14.63 5.62 -18.64
N THR A 328 -14.98 4.87 -19.70
CA THR A 328 -14.18 3.74 -20.18
C THR A 328 -12.84 4.20 -20.69
N LEU A 329 -12.81 5.28 -21.51
CA LEU A 329 -11.56 5.83 -22.02
C LEU A 329 -10.59 6.21 -20.91
N PHE A 330 -11.03 6.99 -19.92
CA PHE A 330 -10.19 7.37 -18.79
C PHE A 330 -9.75 6.18 -17.94
N GLY A 331 -10.65 5.20 -17.74
CA GLY A 331 -10.31 3.98 -17.00
C GLY A 331 -9.22 3.16 -17.71
N VAL A 332 -9.37 2.95 -19.02
CA VAL A 332 -8.39 2.21 -19.83
C VAL A 332 -7.06 2.97 -19.90
N ALA A 333 -7.10 4.28 -20.15
CA ALA A 333 -5.90 5.11 -20.22
C ALA A 333 -5.09 5.07 -18.91
N TYR A 334 -5.76 5.20 -17.77
CA TYR A 334 -5.10 5.10 -16.46
C TYR A 334 -4.53 3.69 -16.22
N PHE A 335 -5.27 2.64 -16.55
CA PHE A 335 -4.80 1.26 -16.43
C PHE A 335 -3.54 1.01 -17.25
N LEU A 336 -3.51 1.45 -18.50
CA LEU A 336 -2.34 1.32 -19.37
C LEU A 336 -1.14 2.13 -18.84
N LEU A 337 -1.39 3.33 -18.33
CA LEU A 337 -0.35 4.17 -17.73
C LEU A 337 0.27 3.49 -16.51
N MET A 338 -0.54 2.95 -15.60
CA MET A 338 -0.05 2.22 -14.43
C MET A 338 0.67 0.94 -14.83
N GLY A 339 0.15 0.21 -15.81
CA GLY A 339 0.81 -0.98 -16.38
C GLY A 339 2.18 -0.66 -16.96
N TYR A 340 2.31 0.46 -17.66
CA TYR A 340 3.60 0.95 -18.18
C TYR A 340 4.59 1.25 -17.04
N PHE A 341 4.18 2.00 -16.01
CA PHE A 341 5.06 2.30 -14.86
C PHE A 341 5.50 1.04 -14.12
N THR A 342 4.57 0.10 -13.91
CA THR A 342 4.91 -1.19 -13.27
C THR A 342 5.87 -2.00 -14.12
N PHE A 343 5.64 -2.07 -15.44
CA PHE A 343 6.54 -2.74 -16.37
C PHE A 343 7.93 -2.14 -16.33
N MET A 344 8.05 -0.81 -16.41
CA MET A 344 9.34 -0.11 -16.36
C MET A 344 10.06 -0.33 -15.02
N SER A 345 9.32 -0.33 -13.91
CA SER A 345 9.90 -0.62 -12.59
C SER A 345 10.47 -2.05 -12.53
N LEU A 346 9.76 -3.03 -13.09
CA LEU A 346 10.21 -4.43 -13.12
C LEU A 346 11.35 -4.65 -14.13
N TRP A 347 11.35 -3.91 -15.24
CA TRP A 347 12.39 -3.99 -16.28
C TRP A 347 13.75 -3.48 -15.80
N ASN A 348 13.75 -2.46 -14.96
CA ASN A 348 14.96 -1.86 -14.42
C ASN A 348 15.59 -2.65 -13.26
N ILE A 349 15.00 -3.78 -12.86
CA ILE A 349 15.63 -4.69 -11.90
C ILE A 349 16.88 -5.31 -12.54
N PRO A 350 18.06 -5.31 -11.88
CA PRO A 350 19.31 -5.84 -12.43
C PRO A 350 19.13 -7.27 -12.97
N GLN A 351 19.73 -7.56 -14.13
CA GLN A 351 19.52 -8.83 -14.86
C GLN A 351 19.84 -10.09 -14.03
N GLY A 352 20.73 -10.02 -13.04
CA GLY A 352 21.00 -11.11 -12.11
C GLY A 352 19.84 -11.44 -11.15
N GLN A 353 18.85 -10.53 -11.08
CA GLN A 353 17.63 -10.67 -10.28
C GLN A 353 16.37 -10.77 -11.15
N ASN A 354 16.55 -10.88 -12.47
CA ASN A 354 15.45 -10.94 -13.42
C ASN A 354 14.71 -12.26 -13.35
N LEU A 355 13.48 -12.18 -12.90
CA LEU A 355 12.50 -13.26 -12.78
C LEU A 355 11.90 -13.73 -14.10
N PHE A 356 12.24 -13.07 -15.20
CA PHE A 356 11.58 -13.29 -16.48
C PHE A 356 12.38 -14.20 -17.44
N ILE A 357 13.62 -14.52 -17.10
CA ILE A 357 14.50 -15.31 -17.95
C ILE A 357 15.14 -16.41 -17.08
N GLY A 358 14.45 -17.49 -16.97
CA GLY A 358 14.93 -18.76 -16.42
C GLY A 358 14.11 -19.90 -16.99
#